data_9159a1373f68066ad27ec54b98164723
#
_entry.id   9159a1373f68066ad27ec54b98164723
#
_cell.length_a   1.000
_cell.length_b   1.000
_cell.length_c   1.000
_cell.angle_alpha   90.00
_cell.angle_beta   90.00
_cell.angle_gamma   90.00
#
_symmetry.space_group_name_H-M   'P 1'
#
loop_
_entity.id
_entity.type
_entity.pdbx_description
1 polymer ?
#
loop_
_entity_poly.entity_id
_entity_poly.type
_entity_poly.pdbx_seq_one_letter_code
_entity_poly.pdbx_strand_id
1 'polypeptide(L)'
;MAVMNVNPTRMQLTKLRKQLATATRGHKMLKDKRDELMRRFLDLVRENKELREKIERELAECNNHFVNASAVMSKEALDASLMSPKQRIDLELSSKNVMSVDIPQFSSSTRTSNEGDIFPYGFAFTSFELDDAVMSLNELLPDLIRLAEIEKSCALMSAEIEKTRRRVNSLEHVMIPRYQETIKYISMKLEENDRSSRTRLMKVKDMLLDKAHHYSEHYN
;
A
#
# COMPACT_ATOMS: atom_id res chain seq x y z
N MET A 1 27.20 -2.41 -12.41
CA MET A 1 26.29 -3.37 -11.74
C MET A 1 26.63 -4.80 -12.13
N ALA A 2 26.32 -5.80 -11.29
CA ALA A 2 26.72 -7.19 -11.61
C ALA A 2 25.83 -7.78 -12.72
N VAL A 3 26.45 -8.22 -13.81
CA VAL A 3 25.82 -9.00 -14.87
C VAL A 3 25.26 -10.29 -14.28
N MET A 4 24.09 -10.74 -14.74
CA MET A 4 23.51 -12.02 -14.31
C MET A 4 24.41 -13.16 -14.79
N ASN A 5 24.63 -14.15 -13.91
CA ASN A 5 25.38 -15.35 -14.30
C ASN A 5 24.47 -16.27 -15.14
N VAL A 6 24.46 -16.04 -16.45
CA VAL A 6 23.61 -16.76 -17.41
C VAL A 6 24.43 -17.14 -18.62
N ASN A 7 24.23 -18.34 -19.15
CA ASN A 7 24.90 -18.78 -20.37
C ASN A 7 24.53 -17.89 -21.58
N PRO A 8 25.51 -17.38 -22.34
CA PRO A 8 25.28 -16.48 -23.48
C PRO A 8 24.76 -17.26 -24.71
N THR A 9 23.44 -17.49 -24.76
CA THR A 9 22.76 -18.17 -25.87
C THR A 9 21.69 -17.27 -26.49
N ARG A 10 21.39 -17.49 -27.79
CA ARG A 10 20.32 -16.75 -28.50
C ARG A 10 18.95 -16.91 -27.81
N MET A 11 18.68 -18.10 -27.24
CA MET A 11 17.46 -18.39 -26.52
C MET A 11 17.35 -17.55 -25.22
N GLN A 12 18.44 -17.46 -24.46
CA GLN A 12 18.49 -16.64 -23.25
C GLN A 12 18.37 -15.13 -23.56
N LEU A 13 18.98 -14.67 -24.65
CA LEU A 13 18.82 -13.29 -25.12
C LEU A 13 17.34 -12.95 -25.37
N THR A 14 16.63 -13.83 -26.09
CA THR A 14 15.19 -13.63 -26.38
C THR A 14 14.35 -13.66 -25.12
N LYS A 15 14.64 -14.55 -24.16
CA LYS A 15 13.96 -14.64 -22.86
C LYS A 15 14.16 -13.36 -22.05
N LEU A 16 15.40 -12.87 -21.96
CA LEU A 16 15.74 -11.63 -21.23
C LEU A 16 15.09 -10.39 -21.84
N ARG A 17 15.03 -10.31 -23.17
CA ARG A 17 14.31 -9.21 -23.86
C ARG A 17 12.81 -9.21 -23.51
N LYS A 18 12.18 -10.39 -23.48
CA LYS A 18 10.76 -10.52 -23.04
C LYS A 18 10.61 -10.11 -21.57
N GLN A 19 11.51 -10.55 -20.70
CA GLN A 19 11.50 -10.19 -19.29
C GLN A 19 11.71 -8.68 -19.08
N LEU A 20 12.62 -8.05 -19.81
CA LEU A 20 12.83 -6.60 -19.78
C LEU A 20 11.56 -5.86 -20.21
N ALA A 21 10.92 -6.25 -21.30
CA ALA A 21 9.68 -5.64 -21.78
C ALA A 21 8.54 -5.80 -20.76
N THR A 22 8.45 -6.94 -20.08
CA THR A 22 7.46 -7.16 -19.01
C THR A 22 7.79 -6.33 -17.77
N ALA A 23 9.07 -6.26 -17.37
CA ALA A 23 9.51 -5.44 -16.23
C ALA A 23 9.25 -3.95 -16.47
N THR A 24 9.51 -3.44 -17.67
CA THR A 24 9.26 -2.02 -18.02
C THR A 24 7.76 -1.70 -17.99
N ARG A 25 6.91 -2.58 -18.53
CA ARG A 25 5.45 -2.41 -18.45
C ARG A 25 4.95 -2.49 -17.02
N GLY A 26 5.43 -3.48 -16.25
CA GLY A 26 5.09 -3.64 -14.84
C GLY A 26 5.53 -2.44 -13.98
N HIS A 27 6.72 -1.90 -14.23
CA HIS A 27 7.20 -0.67 -13.59
C HIS A 27 6.23 0.50 -13.83
N LYS A 28 5.82 0.74 -15.09
CA LYS A 28 4.86 1.81 -15.42
C LYS A 28 3.53 1.61 -14.67
N MET A 29 2.95 0.41 -14.75
CA MET A 29 1.67 0.12 -14.07
C MET A 29 1.75 0.27 -12.54
N LEU A 30 2.85 -0.16 -11.92
CA LEU A 30 3.06 0.00 -10.48
C LEU A 30 3.30 1.46 -10.09
N LYS A 31 3.95 2.25 -10.95
CA LYS A 31 4.11 3.69 -10.76
C LYS A 31 2.75 4.39 -10.80
N ASP A 32 1.95 4.11 -11.82
CA ASP A 32 0.61 4.67 -11.96
C ASP A 32 -0.29 4.27 -10.76
N LYS A 33 -0.21 3.00 -10.33
CA LYS A 33 -0.90 2.53 -9.11
C LYS A 33 -0.46 3.29 -7.86
N ARG A 34 0.84 3.48 -7.66
CA ARG A 34 1.38 4.23 -6.51
C ARG A 34 0.89 5.67 -6.50
N ASP A 35 0.90 6.33 -7.65
CA ASP A 35 0.54 7.74 -7.77
C ASP A 35 -0.97 7.95 -7.50
N GLU A 36 -1.83 7.03 -7.96
CA GLU A 36 -3.26 7.07 -7.65
C GLU A 36 -3.55 6.73 -6.17
N LEU A 37 -2.84 5.74 -5.59
CA LEU A 37 -2.96 5.47 -4.14
C LEU A 37 -2.52 6.67 -3.31
N MET A 38 -1.44 7.34 -3.70
CA MET A 38 -0.95 8.54 -3.01
C MET A 38 -1.97 9.67 -3.05
N ARG A 39 -2.64 9.89 -4.20
CA ARG A 39 -3.69 10.90 -4.32
C ARG A 39 -4.85 10.64 -3.35
N ARG A 40 -5.37 9.41 -3.36
CA ARG A 40 -6.46 9.02 -2.44
C ARG A 40 -6.05 9.09 -0.97
N PHE A 41 -4.82 8.70 -0.67
CA PHE A 41 -4.27 8.82 0.68
C PHE A 41 -4.23 10.27 1.15
N LEU A 42 -3.82 11.21 0.31
CA LEU A 42 -3.79 12.63 0.66
C LEU A 42 -5.19 13.19 0.90
N ASP A 43 -6.19 12.74 0.14
CA ASP A 43 -7.58 13.15 0.35
C ASP A 43 -8.10 12.63 1.70
N LEU A 44 -7.83 11.35 2.03
CA LEU A 44 -8.18 10.78 3.34
C LEU A 44 -7.45 11.45 4.51
N VAL A 45 -6.19 11.84 4.33
CA VAL A 45 -5.43 12.56 5.37
C VAL A 45 -6.03 13.93 5.66
N ARG A 46 -6.53 14.63 4.63
CA ARG A 46 -7.23 15.91 4.83
C ARG A 46 -8.53 15.71 5.59
N GLU A 47 -9.35 14.74 5.17
CA GLU A 47 -10.59 14.40 5.86
C GLU A 47 -10.33 13.98 7.33
N ASN A 48 -9.29 13.18 7.57
CA ASN A 48 -8.85 12.79 8.91
C ASN A 48 -8.50 13.98 9.77
N LYS A 49 -7.75 14.94 9.22
CA LYS A 49 -7.34 16.13 9.94
C LYS A 49 -8.54 17.01 10.34
N GLU A 50 -9.46 17.25 9.40
CA GLU A 50 -10.66 18.05 9.65
C GLU A 50 -11.57 17.42 10.70
N LEU A 51 -11.81 16.09 10.59
CA LEU A 51 -12.60 15.35 11.58
C LEU A 51 -11.93 15.34 12.96
N ARG A 52 -10.62 15.15 13.00
CA ARG A 52 -9.87 15.13 14.26
C ARG A 52 -9.93 16.49 14.97
N GLU A 53 -9.72 17.58 14.24
CA GLU A 53 -9.82 18.94 14.80
C GLU A 53 -11.25 19.26 15.28
N LYS A 54 -12.29 18.72 14.63
CA LYS A 54 -13.68 18.81 15.06
C LYS A 54 -13.89 18.04 16.35
N ILE A 55 -13.53 16.78 16.38
CA ILE A 55 -13.70 15.87 17.54
C ILE A 55 -12.92 16.37 18.76
N GLU A 56 -11.70 16.87 18.59
CA GLU A 56 -10.89 17.43 19.69
C GLU A 56 -11.57 18.61 20.36
N ARG A 57 -12.24 19.48 19.59
CA ARG A 57 -13.00 20.62 20.15
C ARG A 57 -14.24 20.14 20.93
N GLU A 58 -15.05 19.28 20.31
CA GLU A 58 -16.27 18.76 20.91
C GLU A 58 -15.98 17.90 22.15
N LEU A 59 -14.90 17.12 22.11
CA LEU A 59 -14.44 16.34 23.27
C LEU A 59 -13.94 17.23 24.41
N ALA A 60 -13.31 18.37 24.10
CA ALA A 60 -12.90 19.34 25.12
C ALA A 60 -14.12 19.98 25.80
N GLU A 61 -15.18 20.30 25.05
CA GLU A 61 -16.45 20.78 25.60
C GLU A 61 -17.14 19.72 26.48
N CYS A 62 -17.23 18.49 26.00
CA CYS A 62 -17.75 17.36 26.77
C CYS A 62 -16.98 17.15 28.09
N ASN A 63 -15.65 17.20 28.04
CA ASN A 63 -14.82 17.10 29.25
C ASN A 63 -15.04 18.25 30.22
N ASN A 64 -15.29 19.48 29.74
CA ASN A 64 -15.61 20.61 30.60
C ASN A 64 -16.96 20.40 31.34
N HIS A 65 -17.99 19.91 30.64
CA HIS A 65 -19.28 19.56 31.29
C HIS A 65 -19.08 18.47 32.36
N PHE A 66 -18.25 17.44 32.06
CA PHE A 66 -17.94 16.40 33.02
C PHE A 66 -17.16 16.90 34.24
N VAL A 67 -16.21 17.81 34.06
CA VAL A 67 -15.48 18.46 35.17
C VAL A 67 -16.43 19.28 36.04
N ASN A 68 -17.35 20.04 35.42
CA ASN A 68 -18.34 20.80 36.13
C ASN A 68 -19.28 19.86 36.95
N ALA A 69 -19.76 18.79 36.34
CA ALA A 69 -20.54 17.77 37.03
C ALA A 69 -19.79 17.17 38.22
N SER A 70 -18.50 16.86 38.05
CA SER A 70 -17.62 16.32 39.12
C SER A 70 -17.39 17.32 40.26
N ALA A 71 -17.49 18.64 39.99
CA ALA A 71 -17.36 19.67 41.03
C ALA A 71 -18.64 19.82 41.89
N VAL A 72 -19.82 19.52 41.31
CA VAL A 72 -21.12 19.67 41.97
C VAL A 72 -21.55 18.37 42.67
N MET A 73 -21.21 17.22 42.11
CA MET A 73 -21.59 15.90 42.62
C MET A 73 -20.54 15.30 43.53
N SER A 74 -20.99 14.46 44.51
CA SER A 74 -20.04 13.65 45.28
C SER A 74 -19.44 12.55 44.37
N LYS A 75 -18.19 12.17 44.63
CA LYS A 75 -17.50 11.13 43.88
C LYS A 75 -18.26 9.81 43.88
N GLU A 76 -18.85 9.43 45.00
CA GLU A 76 -19.61 8.19 45.14
C GLU A 76 -20.87 8.21 44.28
N ALA A 77 -21.57 9.37 44.21
CA ALA A 77 -22.75 9.53 43.37
C ALA A 77 -22.40 9.48 41.87
N LEU A 78 -21.25 10.07 41.46
CA LEU A 78 -20.78 10.06 40.09
C LEU A 78 -20.41 8.63 39.68
N ASP A 79 -19.62 7.93 40.49
CA ASP A 79 -19.19 6.56 40.24
C ASP A 79 -20.40 5.61 40.14
N ALA A 80 -21.39 5.78 41.02
CA ALA A 80 -22.63 5.00 40.99
C ALA A 80 -23.48 5.26 39.75
N SER A 81 -23.53 6.52 39.28
CA SER A 81 -24.27 6.93 38.08
C SER A 81 -23.71 6.32 36.79
N LEU A 82 -22.38 6.17 36.71
CA LEU A 82 -21.68 5.67 35.50
C LEU A 82 -21.41 4.16 35.55
N MET A 83 -21.71 3.48 36.65
CA MET A 83 -21.36 2.07 36.86
C MET A 83 -22.03 1.10 35.87
N SER A 84 -23.21 1.43 35.38
CA SER A 84 -24.00 0.53 34.51
C SER A 84 -24.50 1.26 33.28
N PRO A 85 -23.78 1.24 32.15
CA PRO A 85 -24.22 1.89 30.91
C PRO A 85 -25.48 1.20 30.35
N LYS A 86 -26.49 1.98 29.96
CA LYS A 86 -27.69 1.49 29.27
C LYS A 86 -27.48 1.29 27.77
N GLN A 87 -26.65 2.12 27.14
CA GLN A 87 -26.37 2.01 25.73
C GLN A 87 -25.33 0.95 25.45
N ARG A 88 -25.61 0.14 24.44
CA ARG A 88 -24.65 -0.78 23.84
C ARG A 88 -24.57 -0.51 22.36
N ILE A 89 -23.34 -0.45 21.85
CA ILE A 89 -23.07 -0.29 20.44
C ILE A 89 -22.56 -1.61 19.91
N ASP A 90 -23.23 -2.13 18.89
CA ASP A 90 -22.77 -3.27 18.13
C ASP A 90 -22.15 -2.74 16.83
N LEU A 91 -20.87 -3.05 16.61
CA LEU A 91 -20.12 -2.69 15.41
C LEU A 91 -20.06 -3.88 14.44
N GLU A 92 -20.58 -3.68 13.24
CA GLU A 92 -20.42 -4.62 12.14
C GLU A 92 -19.27 -4.18 11.25
N LEU A 93 -18.35 -5.10 10.99
CA LEU A 93 -17.19 -4.89 10.17
C LEU A 93 -17.46 -5.43 8.77
N SER A 94 -17.46 -4.55 7.78
CA SER A 94 -17.41 -4.90 6.37
C SER A 94 -16.08 -4.44 5.75
N SER A 95 -15.68 -4.97 4.61
CA SER A 95 -14.49 -4.55 3.91
C SER A 95 -14.81 -4.16 2.48
N LYS A 96 -14.25 -3.06 2.02
CA LYS A 96 -14.31 -2.59 0.64
C LYS A 96 -12.92 -2.62 0.03
N ASN A 97 -12.78 -3.30 -1.11
CA ASN A 97 -11.51 -3.33 -1.81
C ASN A 97 -11.31 -2.08 -2.67
N VAL A 98 -10.24 -1.35 -2.38
CA VAL A 98 -9.82 -0.17 -3.15
C VAL A 98 -8.40 -0.38 -3.65
N MET A 99 -8.22 -0.63 -4.94
CA MET A 99 -6.91 -0.85 -5.58
C MET A 99 -6.06 -1.95 -4.92
N SER A 100 -6.69 -3.05 -4.53
CA SER A 100 -6.07 -4.18 -3.81
C SER A 100 -5.68 -3.86 -2.35
N VAL A 101 -6.29 -2.83 -1.76
CA VAL A 101 -6.26 -2.56 -0.31
C VAL A 101 -7.67 -2.79 0.21
N ASP A 102 -7.81 -3.68 1.19
CA ASP A 102 -9.08 -3.94 1.85
C ASP A 102 -9.27 -2.90 2.96
N ILE A 103 -10.11 -1.91 2.66
CA ILE A 103 -10.45 -0.83 3.58
C ILE A 103 -11.63 -1.28 4.43
N PRO A 104 -11.55 -1.24 5.77
CA PRO A 104 -12.68 -1.55 6.63
C PRO A 104 -13.75 -0.48 6.50
N GLN A 105 -15.00 -0.89 6.57
CA GLN A 105 -16.17 -0.03 6.72
C GLN A 105 -16.88 -0.44 8.00
N PHE A 106 -17.16 0.52 8.87
CA PHE A 106 -17.85 0.32 10.13
C PHE A 106 -19.31 0.73 9.99
N SER A 107 -20.21 -0.17 10.28
CA SER A 107 -21.62 0.14 10.52
C SER A 107 -21.91 -0.06 11.99
N SER A 108 -22.43 0.98 12.64
CA SER A 108 -22.79 0.95 14.05
C SER A 108 -24.30 0.85 14.20
N SER A 109 -24.76 -0.02 15.05
CA SER A 109 -26.14 -0.09 15.51
C SER A 109 -26.20 0.09 17.01
N THR A 110 -27.06 1.00 17.48
CA THR A 110 -27.30 1.21 18.90
C THR A 110 -28.47 0.34 19.35
N ARG A 111 -28.31 -0.45 20.41
CA ARG A 111 -29.35 -1.25 21.01
C ARG A 111 -30.06 -0.49 22.14
N THR A 112 -30.68 0.63 21.83
CA THR A 112 -31.58 1.31 22.74
C THR A 112 -33.01 1.26 22.19
N SER A 113 -33.98 0.94 23.02
CA SER A 113 -35.38 0.87 22.63
C SER A 113 -35.98 2.24 22.31
N ASN A 114 -35.42 3.33 22.85
CA ASN A 114 -35.80 4.72 22.58
C ASN A 114 -34.54 5.56 22.48
N GLU A 115 -34.48 6.47 21.49
CA GLU A 115 -33.39 7.45 21.33
C GLU A 115 -33.20 8.36 22.55
N GLY A 116 -34.25 8.54 23.38
CA GLY A 116 -34.20 9.35 24.61
C GLY A 116 -33.76 8.59 25.87
N ASP A 117 -33.59 7.26 25.81
CA ASP A 117 -33.18 6.45 26.98
C ASP A 117 -31.67 6.23 27.05
N ILE A 118 -30.95 7.36 27.06
CA ILE A 118 -29.48 7.40 27.06
C ILE A 118 -28.93 7.32 28.49
N PHE A 119 -29.71 7.87 29.46
CA PHE A 119 -29.24 8.06 30.82
C PHE A 119 -29.34 6.76 31.64
N PRO A 120 -28.20 6.25 32.21
CA PRO A 120 -28.21 5.04 33.04
C PRO A 120 -28.63 5.26 34.46
N TYR A 121 -28.93 6.50 34.87
CA TYR A 121 -29.19 6.92 36.23
C TYR A 121 -30.56 7.62 36.36
N GLY A 122 -31.04 7.74 37.57
CA GLY A 122 -32.28 8.47 37.89
C GLY A 122 -31.99 9.93 38.25
N PHE A 123 -32.99 10.79 38.16
CA PHE A 123 -32.87 12.22 38.40
C PHE A 123 -32.53 12.63 39.88
N ALA A 124 -32.56 11.68 40.79
CA ALA A 124 -32.22 11.93 42.19
C ALA A 124 -30.68 11.90 42.34
N PHE A 125 -30.09 12.97 42.86
CA PHE A 125 -28.67 13.12 43.16
C PHE A 125 -27.76 13.31 41.93
N THR A 126 -28.32 13.51 40.73
CA THR A 126 -27.54 13.80 39.51
C THR A 126 -27.66 15.28 39.11
N SER A 127 -26.61 15.83 38.54
CA SER A 127 -26.58 17.22 38.05
C SER A 127 -26.91 17.29 36.57
N PHE A 128 -27.52 18.39 36.17
CA PHE A 128 -27.79 18.71 34.75
C PHE A 128 -26.51 18.69 33.88
N GLU A 129 -25.38 19.11 34.44
CA GLU A 129 -24.09 19.11 33.77
C GLU A 129 -23.63 17.71 33.35
N LEU A 130 -24.02 16.68 34.11
CA LEU A 130 -23.73 15.27 33.75
C LEU A 130 -24.59 14.83 32.57
N ASP A 131 -25.83 15.29 32.51
CA ASP A 131 -26.74 15.00 31.38
C ASP A 131 -26.20 15.61 30.10
N ASP A 132 -25.74 16.87 30.14
CA ASP A 132 -25.11 17.56 28.99
C ASP A 132 -23.83 16.85 28.55
N ALA A 133 -23.01 16.37 29.49
CA ALA A 133 -21.79 15.63 29.15
C ALA A 133 -22.14 14.29 28.44
N VAL A 134 -23.14 13.53 28.91
CA VAL A 134 -23.54 12.27 28.29
C VAL A 134 -24.19 12.50 26.93
N MET A 135 -25.01 13.54 26.76
CA MET A 135 -25.60 13.90 25.48
C MET A 135 -24.52 14.27 24.45
N SER A 136 -23.61 15.17 24.82
CA SER A 136 -22.49 15.57 23.96
C SER A 136 -21.64 14.36 23.54
N LEU A 137 -21.36 13.44 24.45
CA LEU A 137 -20.61 12.22 24.15
C LEU A 137 -21.36 11.30 23.18
N ASN A 138 -22.68 11.19 23.33
CA ASN A 138 -23.51 10.40 22.44
C ASN A 138 -23.57 10.97 21.02
N GLU A 139 -23.64 12.30 20.88
CA GLU A 139 -23.58 12.99 19.59
C GLU A 139 -22.21 12.83 18.89
N LEU A 140 -21.14 12.82 19.68
CA LEU A 140 -19.77 12.71 19.19
C LEU A 140 -19.40 11.27 18.78
N LEU A 141 -20.11 10.27 19.26
CA LEU A 141 -19.80 8.87 19.05
C LEU A 141 -19.76 8.41 17.58
N PRO A 142 -20.71 8.77 16.70
CA PRO A 142 -20.63 8.41 15.28
C PRO A 142 -19.41 9.04 14.58
N ASP A 143 -19.01 10.25 14.97
CA ASP A 143 -17.82 10.89 14.42
C ASP A 143 -16.54 10.19 14.90
N LEU A 144 -16.47 9.70 16.13
CA LEU A 144 -15.38 8.87 16.63
C LEU A 144 -15.24 7.55 15.86
N ILE A 145 -16.35 6.87 15.56
CA ILE A 145 -16.35 5.64 14.78
C ILE A 145 -15.84 5.92 13.36
N ARG A 146 -16.31 7.01 12.75
CA ARG A 146 -15.86 7.44 11.43
C ARG A 146 -14.37 7.79 11.42
N LEU A 147 -13.89 8.49 12.45
CA LEU A 147 -12.46 8.78 12.60
C LEU A 147 -11.64 7.49 12.65
N ALA A 148 -12.05 6.52 13.45
CA ALA A 148 -11.38 5.22 13.56
C ALA A 148 -11.34 4.47 12.20
N GLU A 149 -12.41 4.53 11.40
CA GLU A 149 -12.47 3.97 10.06
C GLU A 149 -11.45 4.64 9.13
N ILE A 150 -11.41 5.97 9.12
CA ILE A 150 -10.49 6.74 8.27
C ILE A 150 -9.04 6.52 8.71
N GLU A 151 -8.74 6.54 9.99
CA GLU A 151 -7.39 6.28 10.50
C GLU A 151 -6.89 4.89 10.13
N LYS A 152 -7.74 3.87 10.27
CA LYS A 152 -7.39 2.51 9.85
C LYS A 152 -7.17 2.41 8.35
N SER A 153 -8.01 3.08 7.56
CA SER A 153 -7.88 3.15 6.10
C SER A 153 -6.58 3.83 5.67
N CYS A 154 -6.22 4.93 6.33
CA CYS A 154 -4.94 5.62 6.11
C CYS A 154 -3.75 4.71 6.45
N ALA A 155 -3.79 3.98 7.56
CA ALA A 155 -2.73 3.07 7.95
C ALA A 155 -2.52 1.94 6.93
N LEU A 156 -3.61 1.32 6.44
CA LEU A 156 -3.55 0.26 5.43
C LEU A 156 -3.06 0.78 4.07
N MET A 157 -3.54 1.96 3.64
CA MET A 157 -3.07 2.58 2.40
C MET A 157 -1.59 2.97 2.47
N SER A 158 -1.11 3.53 3.58
CA SER A 158 0.30 3.90 3.75
C SER A 158 1.22 2.68 3.66
N ALA A 159 0.84 1.56 4.26
CA ALA A 159 1.58 0.30 4.18
C ALA A 159 1.66 -0.23 2.73
N GLU A 160 0.57 -0.19 1.96
CA GLU A 160 0.60 -0.63 0.56
C GLU A 160 1.36 0.35 -0.35
N ILE A 161 1.29 1.65 -0.10
CA ILE A 161 2.10 2.67 -0.80
C ILE A 161 3.59 2.39 -0.58
N GLU A 162 4.01 2.14 0.66
CA GLU A 162 5.39 1.81 0.97
C GLU A 162 5.84 0.53 0.26
N LYS A 163 5.05 -0.52 0.30
CA LYS A 163 5.31 -1.79 -0.38
C LYS A 163 5.41 -1.61 -1.90
N THR A 164 4.50 -0.84 -2.49
CA THR A 164 4.52 -0.54 -3.93
C THR A 164 5.73 0.32 -4.29
N ARG A 165 6.08 1.33 -3.49
CA ARG A 165 7.28 2.15 -3.65
C ARG A 165 8.56 1.31 -3.65
N ARG A 166 8.69 0.37 -2.71
CA ARG A 166 9.84 -0.54 -2.67
C ARG A 166 9.94 -1.39 -3.94
N ARG A 167 8.80 -1.90 -4.46
CA ARG A 167 8.75 -2.68 -5.70
C ARG A 167 9.13 -1.84 -6.92
N VAL A 168 8.60 -0.62 -7.03
CA VAL A 168 8.94 0.32 -8.11
C VAL A 168 10.43 0.63 -8.10
N ASN A 169 11.00 0.98 -6.95
CA ASN A 169 12.43 1.27 -6.81
C ASN A 169 13.31 0.06 -7.15
N SER A 170 12.92 -1.14 -6.73
CA SER A 170 13.64 -2.37 -7.07
C SER A 170 13.64 -2.65 -8.58
N LEU A 171 12.51 -2.43 -9.25
CA LEU A 171 12.42 -2.57 -10.71
C LEU A 171 13.26 -1.53 -11.43
N GLU A 172 13.18 -0.27 -11.03
CA GLU A 172 13.84 0.87 -11.70
C GLU A 172 15.36 0.85 -11.53
N HIS A 173 15.83 0.63 -10.30
CA HIS A 173 17.25 0.79 -10.00
C HIS A 173 18.05 -0.51 -10.01
N VAL A 174 17.40 -1.67 -9.90
CA VAL A 174 18.09 -2.96 -9.82
C VAL A 174 17.75 -3.86 -11.00
N MET A 175 16.46 -4.15 -11.23
CA MET A 175 16.07 -5.19 -12.18
C MET A 175 16.23 -4.75 -13.65
N ILE A 176 15.71 -3.58 -14.01
CA ILE A 176 15.76 -3.07 -15.38
C ILE A 176 17.20 -2.83 -15.82
N PRO A 177 18.07 -2.12 -15.10
CA PRO A 177 19.46 -1.94 -15.49
C PRO A 177 20.22 -3.26 -15.59
N ARG A 178 19.99 -4.20 -14.65
CA ARG A 178 20.62 -5.52 -14.66
C ARG A 178 20.24 -6.32 -15.90
N TYR A 179 18.98 -6.28 -16.33
CA TYR A 179 18.57 -6.91 -17.60
C TYR A 179 19.24 -6.25 -18.80
N GLN A 180 19.29 -4.92 -18.85
CA GLN A 180 19.93 -4.18 -19.94
C GLN A 180 21.42 -4.52 -20.08
N GLU A 181 22.16 -4.50 -18.97
CA GLU A 181 23.59 -4.84 -18.97
C GLU A 181 23.83 -6.30 -19.39
N THR A 182 22.99 -7.23 -18.88
CA THR A 182 23.10 -8.65 -19.24
C THR A 182 22.78 -8.90 -20.70
N ILE A 183 21.75 -8.25 -21.25
CA ILE A 183 21.41 -8.31 -22.69
C ILE A 183 22.57 -7.79 -23.53
N LYS A 184 23.16 -6.65 -23.16
CA LYS A 184 24.32 -6.09 -23.84
C LYS A 184 25.51 -7.04 -23.83
N TYR A 185 25.81 -7.62 -22.67
CA TYR A 185 26.88 -8.60 -22.52
C TYR A 185 26.68 -9.83 -23.42
N ILE A 186 25.48 -10.42 -23.41
CA ILE A 186 25.16 -11.61 -24.22
C ILE A 186 25.21 -11.25 -25.71
N SER A 187 24.71 -10.09 -26.12
CA SER A 187 24.78 -9.62 -27.52
C SER A 187 26.23 -9.53 -28.00
N MET A 188 27.09 -8.89 -27.22
CA MET A 188 28.53 -8.78 -27.54
C MET A 188 29.22 -10.15 -27.66
N LYS A 189 28.88 -11.09 -26.74
CA LYS A 189 29.46 -12.44 -26.79
C LYS A 189 28.98 -13.24 -28.00
N LEU A 190 27.71 -13.11 -28.39
CA LEU A 190 27.21 -13.76 -29.60
C LEU A 190 27.81 -13.18 -30.87
N GLU A 191 27.98 -11.86 -30.94
CA GLU A 191 28.66 -11.18 -32.07
C GLU A 191 30.11 -11.64 -32.19
N GLU A 192 30.85 -11.77 -31.08
CA GLU A 192 32.23 -12.26 -31.07
C GLU A 192 32.32 -13.72 -31.53
N ASN A 193 31.41 -14.57 -31.08
CA ASN A 193 31.33 -15.95 -31.53
C ASN A 193 31.00 -16.06 -33.01
N ASP A 194 30.05 -15.24 -33.50
CA ASP A 194 29.72 -15.20 -34.95
C ASP A 194 30.90 -14.71 -35.76
N ARG A 195 31.65 -13.69 -35.31
CA ARG A 195 32.86 -13.20 -35.94
C ARG A 195 33.96 -14.26 -36.00
N SER A 196 34.24 -14.89 -34.87
CA SER A 196 35.22 -15.97 -34.77
C SER A 196 34.87 -17.15 -35.68
N SER A 197 33.61 -17.53 -35.77
CA SER A 197 33.12 -18.60 -36.64
C SER A 197 33.30 -18.23 -38.13
N ARG A 198 33.00 -16.99 -38.54
CA ARG A 198 33.23 -16.52 -39.91
C ARG A 198 34.71 -16.55 -40.27
N THR A 199 35.59 -16.08 -39.37
CA THR A 199 37.05 -16.11 -39.61
C THR A 199 37.57 -17.54 -39.78
N ARG A 200 37.10 -18.50 -38.95
CA ARG A 200 37.43 -19.93 -39.09
C ARG A 200 36.96 -20.50 -40.41
N LEU A 201 35.73 -20.17 -40.86
CA LEU A 201 35.20 -20.63 -42.14
C LEU A 201 35.98 -20.07 -43.33
N MET A 202 36.39 -18.77 -43.28
CA MET A 202 37.26 -18.20 -44.30
C MET A 202 38.58 -18.96 -44.40
N LYS A 203 39.25 -19.22 -43.26
CA LYS A 203 40.51 -19.94 -43.24
C LYS A 203 40.37 -21.39 -43.72
N VAL A 204 39.28 -22.10 -43.41
CA VAL A 204 39.01 -23.42 -43.95
C VAL A 204 38.78 -23.42 -45.44
N LYS A 205 38.06 -22.39 -45.97
CA LYS A 205 37.85 -22.19 -47.39
C LYS A 205 39.18 -21.98 -48.11
N ASP A 206 40.07 -21.12 -47.60
CA ASP A 206 41.38 -20.85 -48.19
C ASP A 206 42.23 -22.11 -48.22
N MET A 207 42.29 -22.89 -47.12
CA MET A 207 43.00 -24.19 -47.09
C MET A 207 42.43 -25.22 -48.08
N LEU A 208 41.12 -25.22 -48.36
CA LEU A 208 40.52 -26.10 -49.35
C LEU A 208 40.88 -25.69 -50.78
N LEU A 209 40.94 -24.36 -51.04
CA LEU A 209 41.35 -23.82 -52.34
C LEU A 209 42.81 -24.14 -52.60
N ASP A 210 43.70 -23.95 -51.62
CA ASP A 210 45.13 -24.27 -51.74
C ASP A 210 45.32 -25.77 -52.04
N LYS A 211 44.60 -26.67 -51.35
CA LYS A 211 44.64 -28.09 -51.65
C LYS A 211 44.12 -28.44 -53.06
N ALA A 212 43.06 -27.75 -53.52
CA ALA A 212 42.54 -27.95 -54.86
C ALA A 212 43.50 -27.49 -55.94
N HIS A 213 44.24 -26.36 -55.75
CA HIS A 213 45.28 -25.91 -56.61
C HIS A 213 46.50 -26.88 -56.68
N HIS A 214 46.96 -27.37 -55.53
CA HIS A 214 48.03 -28.36 -55.49
C HIS A 214 47.65 -29.68 -56.18
N TYR A 215 46.43 -30.10 -56.16
CA TYR A 215 45.91 -31.29 -56.88
C TYR A 215 45.94 -31.05 -58.42
N SER A 216 45.58 -29.85 -58.86
CA SER A 216 45.59 -29.52 -60.29
C SER A 216 47.01 -29.36 -60.89
N GLU A 217 47.99 -28.98 -60.08
CA GLU A 217 49.42 -28.90 -60.52
C GLU A 217 50.11 -30.28 -60.60
N HIS A 218 49.65 -31.30 -59.86
CA HIS A 218 50.22 -32.65 -59.88
C HIS A 218 49.67 -33.54 -61.00
N TYR A 219 48.61 -33.15 -61.70
CA TYR A 219 47.94 -33.94 -62.73
C TYR A 219 48.07 -33.31 -64.17
N ASN A 220 48.80 -32.20 -64.34
CA ASN A 220 49.23 -31.68 -65.60
C ASN A 220 50.72 -31.83 -65.75
#